data_c739d159ec45bc1712c03a4b5b2c0809
#
_entry.id   c739d159ec45bc1712c03a4b5b2c0809
#
_cell.length_a   1.000
_cell.length_b   1.000
_cell.length_c   1.000
_cell.angle_alpha   90.00
_cell.angle_beta   90.00
_cell.angle_gamma   90.00
#
_symmetry.space_group_name_H-M   'P 1'
#
loop_
_entity.id
_entity.type
_entity.pdbx_description
1 polymer ?
#
loop_
_entity_poly.entity_id
_entity_poly.type
_entity_poly.pdbx_seq_one_letter_code
_entity_poly.pdbx_strand_id
1 'polypeptide(L)'
;METAIQVDHLSVAIGKKEILYDIHIDIPKGRMVSIIGPNGCGKSTLLKTMSRMIQPKAGNVYIHGNDIRSFGRKELARQIAVLPQLHQAPGDVTVEDLVQMGRFPYRSMYRSFSADDARYVDKALYAVQMHTRKDELMQHLSGGEQQRVWLAVLLAQRSPILFLDEPTTYLDIHHQLRMMKLLGHINEKLGLTIVIVLHDMNQALQYTQYVIAMNEGRIVAAGQPQDVITPQLLRSVFHVQADIVTTKNGKQAILVEDLAQEGAYGRIHHQRR
;
A
#
# COMPACT_ATOMS: atom_id res chain seq x y z
N MET A 1 14.38 -9.77 13.20
CA MET A 1 14.34 -9.39 11.77
C MET A 1 14.84 -7.96 11.65
N GLU A 2 15.50 -7.60 10.55
CA GLU A 2 15.91 -6.21 10.31
C GLU A 2 14.66 -5.35 10.02
N THR A 3 14.55 -4.19 10.68
CA THR A 3 13.41 -3.26 10.56
C THR A 3 13.70 -2.22 9.49
N ALA A 4 12.78 -2.03 8.54
CA ALA A 4 12.85 -0.97 7.55
C ALA A 4 12.26 0.34 8.06
N ILE A 5 11.11 0.24 8.75
CA ILE A 5 10.41 1.40 9.32
C ILE A 5 10.00 1.05 10.74
N GLN A 6 10.31 1.93 11.66
CA GLN A 6 9.81 1.87 13.04
C GLN A 6 8.89 3.06 13.29
N VAL A 7 7.74 2.77 13.85
CA VAL A 7 6.76 3.78 14.31
C VAL A 7 6.69 3.68 15.81
N ASP A 8 6.89 4.80 16.50
CA ASP A 8 7.00 4.82 17.95
C ASP A 8 6.04 5.84 18.57
N HIS A 9 5.07 5.33 19.33
CA HIS A 9 4.04 6.09 20.06
C HIS A 9 3.35 7.17 19.20
N LEU A 10 3.04 6.83 17.92
CA LEU A 10 2.53 7.76 16.94
C LEU A 10 1.04 8.06 17.17
N SER A 11 0.73 9.35 17.36
CA SER A 11 -0.65 9.84 17.39
C SER A 11 -0.84 10.93 16.33
N VAL A 12 -1.98 10.90 15.64
CA VAL A 12 -2.28 11.84 14.54
C VAL A 12 -3.67 12.40 14.69
N ALA A 13 -3.79 13.72 14.52
CA ALA A 13 -5.06 14.43 14.47
C ALA A 13 -5.18 15.21 13.14
N ILE A 14 -6.39 15.23 12.57
CA ILE A 14 -6.74 16.05 11.41
C ILE A 14 -7.80 17.06 11.85
N GLY A 15 -7.41 18.34 11.89
CA GLY A 15 -8.20 19.37 12.56
C GLY A 15 -8.35 19.07 14.06
N LYS A 16 -9.60 18.92 14.53
CA LYS A 16 -9.89 18.59 15.94
C LYS A 16 -10.09 17.10 16.19
N LYS A 17 -10.17 16.28 15.12
CA LYS A 17 -10.43 14.84 15.23
C LYS A 17 -9.14 14.07 15.31
N GLU A 18 -8.96 13.31 16.36
CA GLU A 18 -7.89 12.33 16.47
C GLU A 18 -8.22 11.11 15.62
N ILE A 19 -7.25 10.67 14.81
CA ILE A 19 -7.42 9.59 13.82
C ILE A 19 -6.59 8.37 14.20
N LEU A 20 -5.36 8.58 14.71
CA LEU A 20 -4.48 7.53 15.16
C LEU A 20 -4.12 7.73 16.62
N TYR A 21 -4.15 6.65 17.37
CA TYR A 21 -3.94 6.64 18.81
C TYR A 21 -2.80 5.70 19.17
N ASP A 22 -1.67 6.26 19.59
CA ASP A 22 -0.54 5.53 20.18
C ASP A 22 -0.11 4.31 19.35
N ILE A 23 0.19 4.53 18.07
CA ILE A 23 0.63 3.49 17.15
C ILE A 23 2.08 3.14 17.43
N HIS A 24 2.34 1.85 17.69
CA HIS A 24 3.68 1.30 17.79
C HIS A 24 3.78 0.08 16.87
N ILE A 25 4.74 0.08 15.91
CA ILE A 25 4.92 -1.02 14.97
C ILE A 25 6.30 -0.99 14.30
N ASP A 26 6.88 -2.17 14.14
CA ASP A 26 8.08 -2.40 13.33
C ASP A 26 7.71 -3.08 12.02
N ILE A 27 8.05 -2.44 10.91
CA ILE A 27 7.83 -2.98 9.56
C ILE A 27 9.10 -3.70 9.11
N PRO A 28 9.03 -5.02 8.85
CA PRO A 28 10.20 -5.81 8.47
C PRO A 28 10.74 -5.42 7.10
N LYS A 29 12.06 -5.34 6.97
CA LYS A 29 12.77 -5.03 5.72
C LYS A 29 12.59 -6.15 4.69
N GLY A 30 12.45 -5.76 3.43
CA GLY A 30 12.39 -6.68 2.28
C GLY A 30 11.10 -7.51 2.22
N ARG A 31 10.09 -7.18 3.01
CA ARG A 31 8.81 -7.89 3.02
C ARG A 31 7.69 -7.08 2.35
N MET A 32 6.73 -7.80 1.81
CA MET A 32 5.46 -7.22 1.39
C MET A 32 4.51 -7.26 2.58
N VAL A 33 4.15 -6.08 3.09
CA VAL A 33 3.37 -5.85 4.31
C VAL A 33 2.03 -5.27 3.92
N SER A 34 0.93 -5.86 4.34
CA SER A 34 -0.41 -5.27 4.15
C SER A 34 -0.91 -4.58 5.40
N ILE A 35 -1.58 -3.45 5.21
CA ILE A 35 -2.38 -2.78 6.24
C ILE A 35 -3.84 -3.05 5.89
N ILE A 36 -4.56 -3.75 6.80
CA ILE A 36 -5.97 -4.08 6.66
C ILE A 36 -6.80 -3.46 7.80
N GLY A 37 -8.09 -3.34 7.60
CA GLY A 37 -9.03 -2.80 8.60
C GLY A 37 -10.26 -2.19 7.95
N PRO A 38 -11.31 -1.86 8.71
CA PRO A 38 -12.52 -1.23 8.21
C PRO A 38 -12.26 0.13 7.54
N ASN A 39 -13.23 0.60 6.76
CA ASN A 39 -13.15 1.94 6.20
C ASN A 39 -13.13 3.00 7.29
N GLY A 40 -12.26 4.00 7.14
CA GLY A 40 -12.13 5.08 8.11
C GLY A 40 -11.32 4.74 9.37
N CYS A 41 -10.77 3.54 9.54
CA CYS A 41 -9.97 3.16 10.71
C CYS A 41 -8.56 3.78 10.75
N GLY A 42 -8.13 4.55 9.73
CA GLY A 42 -6.87 5.29 9.75
C GLY A 42 -5.74 4.71 8.89
N LYS A 43 -5.96 3.68 8.07
CA LYS A 43 -4.92 3.03 7.22
C LYS A 43 -4.14 4.01 6.35
N SER A 44 -4.84 4.78 5.52
CA SER A 44 -4.20 5.79 4.64
C SER A 44 -3.57 6.92 5.44
N THR A 45 -4.11 7.26 6.62
CA THR A 45 -3.51 8.25 7.52
C THR A 45 -2.18 7.74 8.07
N LEU A 46 -2.10 6.48 8.49
CA LEU A 46 -0.85 5.86 8.93
C LEU A 46 0.18 5.87 7.82
N LEU A 47 -0.18 5.41 6.61
CA LEU A 47 0.71 5.39 5.45
C LEU A 47 1.21 6.80 5.09
N LYS A 48 0.33 7.81 5.06
CA LYS A 48 0.69 9.21 4.79
C LYS A 48 1.59 9.81 5.88
N THR A 49 1.41 9.40 7.14
CA THR A 49 2.27 9.86 8.23
C THR A 49 3.65 9.21 8.17
N MET A 50 3.73 7.91 7.88
CA MET A 50 5.00 7.19 7.65
C MET A 50 5.77 7.71 6.42
N SER A 51 5.12 8.42 5.50
CA SER A 51 5.76 9.08 4.35
C SER A 51 6.00 10.59 4.56
N ARG A 52 5.76 11.11 5.76
CA ARG A 52 5.87 12.54 6.11
C ARG A 52 4.94 13.47 5.30
N MET A 53 3.87 12.93 4.71
CA MET A 53 2.81 13.74 4.08
C MET A 53 1.87 14.35 5.12
N ILE A 54 1.71 13.69 6.28
CA ILE A 54 0.98 14.19 7.44
C ILE A 54 1.97 14.27 8.60
N GLN A 55 1.93 15.39 9.35
CA GLN A 55 2.74 15.53 10.56
C GLN A 55 1.99 14.89 11.74
N PRO A 56 2.66 14.07 12.57
CA PRO A 56 2.06 13.51 13.76
C PRO A 56 1.86 14.59 14.85
N LYS A 57 0.86 14.39 15.71
CA LYS A 57 0.64 15.16 16.93
C LYS A 57 1.67 14.78 18.01
N ALA A 58 2.01 13.50 18.09
CA ALA A 58 3.00 12.93 18.99
C ALA A 58 3.65 11.70 18.35
N GLY A 59 4.80 11.30 18.89
CA GLY A 59 5.54 10.13 18.45
C GLY A 59 6.45 10.40 17.25
N ASN A 60 7.13 9.35 16.81
CA ASN A 60 8.17 9.43 15.79
C ASN A 60 8.06 8.29 14.78
N VAL A 61 8.62 8.53 13.60
CA VAL A 61 8.83 7.52 12.56
C VAL A 61 10.32 7.48 12.23
N TYR A 62 10.88 6.29 12.19
CA TYR A 62 12.27 6.08 11.83
C TYR A 62 12.36 5.21 10.58
N ILE A 63 13.26 5.56 9.66
CA ILE A 63 13.58 4.81 8.46
C ILE A 63 15.01 4.33 8.59
N HIS A 64 15.22 3.00 8.61
CA HIS A 64 16.53 2.40 8.83
C HIS A 64 17.24 2.99 10.07
N GLY A 65 16.49 3.21 11.16
CA GLY A 65 16.98 3.79 12.41
C GLY A 65 17.16 5.31 12.44
N ASN A 66 16.94 6.02 11.33
CA ASN A 66 17.04 7.48 11.26
C ASN A 66 15.66 8.12 11.34
N ASP A 67 15.52 9.18 12.16
CA ASP A 67 14.27 9.94 12.24
C ASP A 67 13.87 10.50 10.86
N ILE A 68 12.64 10.27 10.46
CA ILE A 68 12.13 10.73 9.14
C ILE A 68 12.26 12.25 8.95
N ARG A 69 12.29 13.01 10.04
CA ARG A 69 12.43 14.47 10.03
C ARG A 69 13.84 14.93 9.67
N SER A 70 14.86 14.09 9.90
CA SER A 70 16.25 14.41 9.57
C SER A 70 16.54 14.43 8.08
N PHE A 71 15.71 13.75 7.25
CA PHE A 71 15.91 13.69 5.81
C PHE A 71 15.47 14.98 5.12
N GLY A 72 16.29 15.47 4.19
CA GLY A 72 15.86 16.47 3.21
C GLY A 72 14.78 15.91 2.27
N ARG A 73 13.99 16.76 1.60
CA ARG A 73 12.87 16.30 0.74
C ARG A 73 13.32 15.31 -0.35
N LYS A 74 14.41 15.60 -1.06
CA LYS A 74 14.93 14.70 -2.11
C LYS A 74 15.54 13.44 -1.54
N GLU A 75 16.15 13.53 -0.38
CA GLU A 75 16.74 12.40 0.32
C GLU A 75 15.65 11.44 0.80
N LEU A 76 14.59 11.94 1.42
CA LEU A 76 13.43 11.13 1.78
C LEU A 76 12.79 10.45 0.57
N ALA A 77 12.65 11.18 -0.55
CA ALA A 77 12.13 10.60 -1.78
C ALA A 77 13.05 9.52 -2.39
N ARG A 78 14.32 9.44 -2.01
CA ARG A 78 15.20 8.31 -2.34
C ARG A 78 15.04 7.13 -1.39
N GLN A 79 14.41 7.32 -0.23
CA GLN A 79 14.12 6.26 0.73
C GLN A 79 12.72 5.66 0.53
N ILE A 80 11.73 6.50 0.24
CA ILE A 80 10.32 6.10 0.12
C ILE A 80 9.75 6.60 -1.19
N ALA A 81 9.13 5.70 -1.96
CA ALA A 81 8.25 6.06 -3.07
C ALA A 81 6.80 5.79 -2.67
N VAL A 82 5.88 6.68 -3.02
CA VAL A 82 4.47 6.61 -2.62
C VAL A 82 3.56 6.66 -3.84
N LEU A 83 2.65 5.69 -3.95
CA LEU A 83 1.51 5.72 -4.86
C LEU A 83 0.26 6.05 -4.05
N PRO A 84 -0.30 7.25 -4.17
CA PRO A 84 -1.54 7.60 -3.48
C PRO A 84 -2.74 6.92 -4.15
N GLN A 85 -3.84 6.80 -3.43
CA GLN A 85 -5.09 6.19 -3.92
C GLN A 85 -5.63 6.89 -5.18
N LEU A 86 -5.61 8.22 -5.20
CA LEU A 86 -6.01 9.02 -6.37
C LEU A 86 -4.75 9.57 -7.04
N HIS A 87 -4.56 9.17 -8.28
CA HIS A 87 -3.48 9.66 -9.13
C HIS A 87 -3.98 9.74 -10.58
N GLN A 88 -3.73 10.84 -11.21
CA GLN A 88 -4.10 11.08 -12.61
C GLN A 88 -2.87 11.63 -13.34
N ALA A 89 -2.60 11.09 -14.51
CA ALA A 89 -1.63 11.66 -15.42
C ALA A 89 -2.34 12.65 -16.36
N PRO A 90 -1.67 13.75 -16.77
CA PRO A 90 -2.15 14.52 -17.91
C PRO A 90 -2.33 13.60 -19.12
N GLY A 91 -3.41 13.78 -19.86
CA GLY A 91 -3.75 12.88 -20.98
C GLY A 91 -2.77 12.94 -22.16
N ASP A 92 -2.08 14.04 -22.31
CA ASP A 92 -1.09 14.34 -23.34
C ASP A 92 0.34 13.93 -23.00
N VAL A 93 0.56 13.28 -21.87
CA VAL A 93 1.89 12.78 -21.44
C VAL A 93 2.08 11.33 -21.92
N THR A 94 3.25 11.04 -22.50
CA THR A 94 3.61 9.68 -22.89
C THR A 94 3.93 8.81 -21.66
N VAL A 95 3.88 7.50 -21.85
CA VAL A 95 4.27 6.54 -20.82
C VAL A 95 5.70 6.79 -20.35
N GLU A 96 6.64 7.00 -21.29
CA GLU A 96 8.04 7.25 -20.97
C GLU A 96 8.21 8.54 -20.19
N ASP A 97 7.59 9.64 -20.61
CA ASP A 97 7.67 10.94 -19.94
C ASP A 97 7.15 10.86 -18.51
N LEU A 98 6.04 10.15 -18.29
CA LEU A 98 5.52 9.95 -16.94
C LEU A 98 6.49 9.16 -16.06
N VAL A 99 7.09 8.08 -16.58
CA VAL A 99 8.04 7.26 -15.81
C VAL A 99 9.34 8.03 -15.54
N GLN A 100 9.78 8.92 -16.44
CA GLN A 100 10.91 9.82 -16.21
C GLN A 100 10.71 10.73 -14.99
N MET A 101 9.45 11.06 -14.62
CA MET A 101 9.17 11.85 -13.42
C MET A 101 9.63 11.15 -12.14
N GLY A 102 9.68 9.82 -12.12
CA GLY A 102 10.25 9.05 -11.01
C GLY A 102 11.72 9.37 -10.73
N ARG A 103 12.43 9.99 -11.70
CA ARG A 103 13.84 10.39 -11.54
C ARG A 103 14.03 11.77 -10.88
N PHE A 104 12.95 12.51 -10.59
CA PHE A 104 13.03 13.84 -9.96
C PHE A 104 13.92 13.92 -8.70
N PRO A 105 13.94 12.94 -7.77
CA PRO A 105 14.79 13.03 -6.59
C PRO A 105 16.29 13.08 -6.90
N TYR A 106 16.70 12.65 -8.11
CA TYR A 106 18.09 12.59 -8.55
C TYR A 106 18.50 13.78 -9.42
N ARG A 107 17.53 14.59 -9.85
CA ARG A 107 17.79 15.79 -10.67
C ARG A 107 18.26 16.96 -9.80
N SER A 108 19.21 17.73 -10.30
CA SER A 108 19.59 19.04 -9.74
C SER A 108 19.28 20.14 -10.76
N MET A 109 19.33 21.41 -10.31
CA MET A 109 19.10 22.55 -11.21
C MET A 109 20.06 22.58 -12.42
N TYR A 110 21.22 21.92 -12.30
CA TYR A 110 22.29 21.93 -13.29
C TYR A 110 22.50 20.56 -13.98
N ARG A 111 21.73 19.54 -13.60
CA ARG A 111 21.86 18.19 -14.16
C ARG A 111 20.61 17.84 -14.97
N SER A 112 20.75 17.83 -16.28
CA SER A 112 19.76 17.30 -17.20
C SER A 112 19.57 15.79 -17.01
N PHE A 113 18.58 15.22 -17.66
CA PHE A 113 18.33 13.78 -17.72
C PHE A 113 19.56 13.04 -18.28
N SER A 114 20.09 12.10 -17.53
CA SER A 114 21.32 11.39 -17.88
C SER A 114 21.04 10.04 -18.54
N ALA A 115 22.06 9.45 -19.20
CA ALA A 115 21.96 8.10 -19.73
C ALA A 115 21.65 7.05 -18.64
N ASP A 116 22.13 7.26 -17.42
CA ASP A 116 21.78 6.40 -16.29
C ASP A 116 20.28 6.53 -15.92
N ASP A 117 19.73 7.74 -15.97
CA ASP A 117 18.30 7.93 -15.70
C ASP A 117 17.45 7.20 -16.76
N ALA A 118 17.84 7.28 -18.05
CA ALA A 118 17.19 6.53 -19.13
C ALA A 118 17.23 5.01 -18.86
N ARG A 119 18.36 4.46 -18.45
CA ARG A 119 18.48 3.04 -18.09
C ARG A 119 17.55 2.62 -16.95
N TYR A 120 17.32 3.48 -15.96
CA TYR A 120 16.39 3.18 -14.86
C TYR A 120 14.94 3.26 -15.30
N VAL A 121 14.60 4.19 -16.19
CA VAL A 121 13.27 4.27 -16.82
C VAL A 121 13.00 3.01 -17.64
N ASP A 122 13.93 2.61 -18.51
CA ASP A 122 13.79 1.38 -19.30
C ASP A 122 13.61 0.15 -18.41
N LYS A 123 14.45 -0.03 -17.38
CA LYS A 123 14.32 -1.16 -16.45
C LYS A 123 12.96 -1.16 -15.74
N ALA A 124 12.45 -0.01 -15.34
CA ALA A 124 11.16 0.11 -14.71
C ALA A 124 10.03 -0.28 -15.67
N LEU A 125 10.07 0.19 -16.92
CA LEU A 125 9.10 -0.16 -17.95
C LEU A 125 9.14 -1.66 -18.30
N TYR A 126 10.32 -2.27 -18.37
CA TYR A 126 10.46 -3.71 -18.55
C TYR A 126 9.86 -4.50 -17.37
N ALA A 127 10.13 -4.08 -16.14
CA ALA A 127 9.62 -4.76 -14.94
C ALA A 127 8.09 -4.81 -14.90
N VAL A 128 7.42 -3.78 -15.41
CA VAL A 128 5.95 -3.70 -15.45
C VAL A 128 5.35 -4.12 -16.80
N GLN A 129 6.18 -4.60 -17.75
CA GLN A 129 5.76 -5.03 -19.10
C GLN A 129 5.09 -3.91 -19.92
N MET A 130 5.61 -2.70 -19.84
CA MET A 130 5.12 -1.54 -20.59
C MET A 130 6.14 -0.95 -21.57
N HIS A 131 7.32 -1.58 -21.73
CA HIS A 131 8.42 -1.09 -22.57
C HIS A 131 8.06 -0.95 -24.06
N THR A 132 7.17 -1.81 -24.59
CA THR A 132 6.72 -1.74 -25.99
C THR A 132 5.71 -0.62 -26.24
N ARG A 133 5.17 -0.02 -25.20
CA ARG A 133 4.14 1.04 -25.27
C ARG A 133 4.64 2.37 -24.71
N LYS A 134 5.95 2.54 -24.61
CA LYS A 134 6.57 3.70 -23.96
C LYS A 134 6.23 5.05 -24.65
N ASP A 135 6.03 5.03 -25.96
CA ASP A 135 5.72 6.21 -26.76
C ASP A 135 4.21 6.52 -26.84
N GLU A 136 3.36 5.67 -26.25
CA GLU A 136 1.91 5.88 -26.23
C GLU A 136 1.50 6.91 -25.18
N LEU A 137 0.39 7.62 -25.47
CA LEU A 137 -0.18 8.58 -24.53
C LEU A 137 -0.94 7.83 -23.41
N MET A 138 -0.85 8.36 -22.19
CA MET A 138 -1.51 7.78 -21.01
C MET A 138 -3.02 7.61 -21.20
N GLN A 139 -3.69 8.52 -21.90
CA GLN A 139 -5.13 8.46 -22.16
C GLN A 139 -5.56 7.28 -23.05
N HIS A 140 -4.65 6.68 -23.80
CA HIS A 140 -4.94 5.53 -24.68
C HIS A 140 -4.80 4.19 -23.96
N LEU A 141 -4.36 4.19 -22.70
CA LEU A 141 -4.17 3.00 -21.90
C LEU A 141 -5.44 2.63 -21.12
N SER A 142 -5.67 1.33 -20.97
CA SER A 142 -6.65 0.81 -20.01
C SER A 142 -6.27 1.16 -18.57
N GLY A 143 -7.23 1.18 -17.64
CA GLY A 143 -6.97 1.48 -16.23
C GLY A 143 -5.89 0.58 -15.60
N GLY A 144 -5.89 -0.72 -15.93
CA GLY A 144 -4.87 -1.65 -15.45
C GLY A 144 -3.47 -1.40 -16.04
N GLU A 145 -3.38 -0.87 -17.27
CA GLU A 145 -2.12 -0.45 -17.89
C GLU A 145 -1.62 0.84 -17.27
N GLN A 146 -2.49 1.82 -17.07
CA GLN A 146 -2.15 3.05 -16.37
C GLN A 146 -1.58 2.76 -14.98
N GLN A 147 -2.21 1.84 -14.25
CA GLN A 147 -1.73 1.43 -12.91
C GLN A 147 -0.32 0.82 -12.96
N ARG A 148 -0.01 0.01 -13.99
CA ARG A 148 1.35 -0.52 -14.18
C ARG A 148 2.35 0.58 -14.51
N VAL A 149 1.97 1.58 -15.30
CA VAL A 149 2.84 2.74 -15.59
C VAL A 149 3.13 3.53 -14.31
N TRP A 150 2.14 3.76 -13.45
CA TRP A 150 2.37 4.39 -12.15
C TRP A 150 3.31 3.58 -11.26
N LEU A 151 3.18 2.24 -11.28
CA LEU A 151 4.17 1.39 -10.59
C LEU A 151 5.57 1.56 -11.18
N ALA A 152 5.71 1.70 -12.51
CA ALA A 152 7.00 1.99 -13.14
C ALA A 152 7.59 3.33 -12.67
N VAL A 153 6.77 4.36 -12.45
CA VAL A 153 7.24 5.65 -11.85
C VAL A 153 7.92 5.40 -10.50
N LEU A 154 7.30 4.58 -9.63
CA LEU A 154 7.87 4.27 -8.32
C LEU A 154 9.17 3.46 -8.46
N LEU A 155 9.21 2.49 -9.37
CA LEU A 155 10.40 1.67 -9.59
C LEU A 155 11.56 2.49 -10.17
N ALA A 156 11.27 3.44 -11.09
CA ALA A 156 12.27 4.35 -11.62
C ALA A 156 12.89 5.25 -10.53
N GLN A 157 12.14 5.55 -9.48
CA GLN A 157 12.61 6.30 -8.31
C GLN A 157 13.69 5.55 -7.50
N ARG A 158 13.76 4.20 -7.61
CA ARG A 158 14.74 3.34 -6.91
C ARG A 158 14.76 3.49 -5.40
N SER A 159 13.63 3.74 -4.80
CA SER A 159 13.50 3.78 -3.35
C SER A 159 13.43 2.37 -2.79
N PRO A 160 14.11 2.04 -1.67
CA PRO A 160 14.05 0.72 -1.06
C PRO A 160 12.70 0.40 -0.43
N ILE A 161 11.86 1.41 -0.23
CA ILE A 161 10.53 1.28 0.39
C ILE A 161 9.49 1.82 -0.58
N LEU A 162 8.45 1.02 -0.86
CA LEU A 162 7.28 1.42 -1.65
C LEU A 162 6.03 1.45 -0.77
N PHE A 163 5.30 2.55 -0.80
CA PHE A 163 3.99 2.69 -0.18
C PHE A 163 2.90 2.75 -1.25
N LEU A 164 1.91 1.88 -1.13
CA LEU A 164 0.82 1.75 -2.09
C LEU A 164 -0.52 1.88 -1.34
N ASP A 165 -1.24 2.98 -1.58
CA ASP A 165 -2.55 3.23 -0.98
C ASP A 165 -3.64 2.72 -1.90
N GLU A 166 -4.16 1.51 -1.63
CA GLU A 166 -5.24 0.84 -2.37
C GLU A 166 -4.99 0.70 -3.89
N PRO A 167 -3.87 0.14 -4.33
CA PRO A 167 -3.49 0.13 -5.75
C PRO A 167 -4.35 -0.81 -6.61
N THR A 168 -5.21 -1.61 -6.03
CA THR A 168 -6.10 -2.55 -6.73
C THR A 168 -7.55 -2.07 -6.81
N THR A 169 -7.87 -0.93 -6.18
CA THR A 169 -9.21 -0.33 -6.20
C THR A 169 -9.56 0.10 -7.64
N TYR A 170 -10.80 -0.09 -8.03
CA TYR A 170 -11.33 0.16 -9.40
C TYR A 170 -10.79 -0.75 -10.52
N LEU A 171 -9.98 -1.75 -10.20
CA LEU A 171 -9.57 -2.78 -11.16
C LEU A 171 -10.53 -3.98 -11.11
N ASP A 172 -10.76 -4.62 -12.25
CA ASP A 172 -11.39 -5.92 -12.27
C ASP A 172 -10.49 -7.01 -11.65
N ILE A 173 -11.07 -8.16 -11.34
CA ILE A 173 -10.37 -9.24 -10.63
C ILE A 173 -9.13 -9.74 -11.38
N HIS A 174 -9.16 -9.74 -12.72
CA HIS A 174 -8.01 -10.16 -13.53
C HIS A 174 -6.83 -9.20 -13.33
N HIS A 175 -7.07 -7.90 -13.43
CA HIS A 175 -6.06 -6.86 -13.26
C HIS A 175 -5.57 -6.76 -11.81
N GLN A 176 -6.46 -6.96 -10.81
CA GLN A 176 -6.06 -7.06 -9.41
C GLN A 176 -5.06 -8.20 -9.17
N LEU A 177 -5.38 -9.40 -9.67
CA LEU A 177 -4.49 -10.56 -9.52
C LEU A 177 -3.15 -10.37 -10.23
N ARG A 178 -3.15 -9.77 -11.43
CA ARG A 178 -1.91 -9.43 -12.15
C ARG A 178 -1.05 -8.45 -11.37
N MET A 179 -1.67 -7.42 -10.77
CA MET A 179 -0.96 -6.42 -9.95
C MET A 179 -0.34 -7.07 -8.72
N MET A 180 -1.08 -7.88 -7.97
CA MET A 180 -0.56 -8.56 -6.78
C MET A 180 0.60 -9.51 -7.11
N LYS A 181 0.48 -10.30 -8.20
CA LYS A 181 1.57 -11.16 -8.68
C LYS A 181 2.81 -10.35 -9.10
N LEU A 182 2.60 -9.23 -9.79
CA LEU A 182 3.68 -8.34 -10.21
C LEU A 182 4.41 -7.75 -9.01
N LEU A 183 3.68 -7.25 -8.00
CA LEU A 183 4.25 -6.73 -6.76
C LEU A 183 5.04 -7.80 -5.99
N GLY A 184 4.51 -9.02 -5.88
CA GLY A 184 5.23 -10.15 -5.27
C GLY A 184 6.54 -10.45 -5.99
N HIS A 185 6.52 -10.52 -7.33
CA HIS A 185 7.72 -10.76 -8.14
C HIS A 185 8.76 -9.63 -8.00
N ILE A 186 8.32 -8.38 -7.96
CA ILE A 186 9.20 -7.22 -7.73
C ILE A 186 9.81 -7.27 -6.34
N ASN A 187 9.00 -7.56 -5.30
CA ASN A 187 9.49 -7.71 -3.93
C ASN A 187 10.58 -8.78 -3.84
N GLU A 188 10.33 -9.98 -4.38
CA GLU A 188 11.28 -11.10 -4.36
C GLU A 188 12.57 -10.78 -5.13
N LYS A 189 12.46 -10.22 -6.34
CA LYS A 189 13.64 -9.95 -7.20
C LYS A 189 14.49 -8.80 -6.75
N LEU A 190 13.87 -7.74 -6.23
CA LEU A 190 14.57 -6.49 -5.88
C LEU A 190 14.80 -6.32 -4.37
N GLY A 191 14.24 -7.19 -3.53
CA GLY A 191 14.34 -7.10 -2.08
C GLY A 191 13.71 -5.84 -1.49
N LEU A 192 12.72 -5.25 -2.18
CA LEU A 192 12.07 -4.03 -1.74
C LEU A 192 11.14 -4.28 -0.55
N THR A 193 11.06 -3.33 0.36
CA THR A 193 9.98 -3.32 1.35
C THR A 193 8.74 -2.69 0.71
N ILE A 194 7.63 -3.41 0.65
CA ILE A 194 6.38 -2.91 0.07
C ILE A 194 5.34 -2.85 1.18
N VAL A 195 4.80 -1.68 1.46
CA VAL A 195 3.67 -1.49 2.38
C VAL A 195 2.45 -1.12 1.55
N ILE A 196 1.43 -1.95 1.61
CA ILE A 196 0.24 -1.84 0.78
C ILE A 196 -1.03 -1.80 1.64
N VAL A 197 -1.89 -0.82 1.41
CA VAL A 197 -3.24 -0.82 1.98
C VAL A 197 -4.14 -1.68 1.12
N LEU A 198 -4.78 -2.67 1.72
CA LEU A 198 -5.68 -3.61 1.03
C LEU A 198 -7.07 -3.62 1.69
N HIS A 199 -8.10 -3.75 0.85
CA HIS A 199 -9.48 -4.02 1.29
C HIS A 199 -9.81 -5.51 1.23
N ASP A 200 -9.23 -6.23 0.27
CA ASP A 200 -9.45 -7.66 0.11
C ASP A 200 -8.51 -8.47 1.02
N MET A 201 -9.10 -9.08 2.03
CA MET A 201 -8.37 -9.90 3.02
C MET A 201 -7.81 -11.19 2.40
N ASN A 202 -8.41 -11.73 1.33
CA ASN A 202 -7.83 -12.86 0.60
C ASN A 202 -6.54 -12.45 -0.12
N GLN A 203 -6.47 -11.21 -0.66
CA GLN A 203 -5.22 -10.70 -1.22
C GLN A 203 -4.14 -10.54 -0.13
N ALA A 204 -4.50 -10.02 1.04
CA ALA A 204 -3.57 -9.91 2.18
C ALA A 204 -3.07 -11.31 2.60
N LEU A 205 -3.96 -12.27 2.76
CA LEU A 205 -3.64 -13.63 3.17
C LEU A 205 -2.73 -14.37 2.17
N GLN A 206 -2.93 -14.15 0.87
CA GLN A 206 -2.26 -14.94 -0.18
C GLN A 206 -0.98 -14.32 -0.71
N TYR A 207 -0.81 -12.99 -0.63
CA TYR A 207 0.27 -12.28 -1.32
C TYR A 207 1.21 -11.54 -0.40
N THR A 208 0.88 -11.34 0.89
CA THR A 208 1.76 -10.61 1.80
C THR A 208 2.45 -11.54 2.80
N GLN A 209 3.60 -11.13 3.31
CA GLN A 209 4.37 -11.90 4.30
C GLN A 209 4.19 -11.35 5.72
N TYR A 210 3.54 -10.19 5.84
CA TYR A 210 3.25 -9.57 7.13
C TYR A 210 1.96 -8.76 7.02
N VAL A 211 1.13 -8.80 8.04
CA VAL A 211 -0.15 -8.09 8.08
C VAL A 211 -0.20 -7.22 9.33
N ILE A 212 -0.69 -6.00 9.15
CA ILE A 212 -1.03 -5.06 10.21
C ILE A 212 -2.53 -4.85 10.17
N ALA A 213 -3.25 -5.34 11.17
CA ALA A 213 -4.69 -5.15 11.31
C ALA A 213 -4.98 -3.92 12.17
N MET A 214 -5.78 -3.01 11.65
CA MET A 214 -6.17 -1.77 12.32
C MET A 214 -7.67 -1.72 12.57
N ASN A 215 -8.05 -1.16 13.71
CA ASN A 215 -9.42 -0.80 14.04
C ASN A 215 -9.43 0.49 14.87
N GLU A 216 -10.36 1.41 14.58
CA GLU A 216 -10.58 2.65 15.34
C GLU A 216 -9.29 3.42 15.67
N GLY A 217 -8.40 3.56 14.69
CA GLY A 217 -7.15 4.31 14.83
C GLY A 217 -6.05 3.60 15.63
N ARG A 218 -6.20 2.31 15.94
CA ARG A 218 -5.24 1.49 16.68
C ARG A 218 -4.82 0.27 15.89
N ILE A 219 -3.63 -0.26 16.18
CA ILE A 219 -3.23 -1.59 15.73
C ILE A 219 -3.82 -2.61 16.70
N VAL A 220 -4.60 -3.56 16.17
CA VAL A 220 -5.22 -4.63 16.96
C VAL A 220 -4.48 -5.96 16.86
N ALA A 221 -3.76 -6.18 15.75
CA ALA A 221 -2.89 -7.33 15.58
C ALA A 221 -1.83 -7.03 14.50
N ALA A 222 -0.66 -7.64 14.61
CA ALA A 222 0.38 -7.59 13.58
C ALA A 222 1.21 -8.88 13.62
N GLY A 223 1.56 -9.41 12.43
CA GLY A 223 2.29 -10.67 12.34
C GLY A 223 2.19 -11.34 10.97
N GLN A 224 2.43 -12.64 10.93
CA GLN A 224 2.22 -13.41 9.70
C GLN A 224 0.73 -13.46 9.34
N PRO A 225 0.38 -13.48 8.03
CA PRO A 225 -1.02 -13.42 7.61
C PRO A 225 -1.92 -14.47 8.26
N GLN A 226 -1.46 -15.72 8.36
CA GLN A 226 -2.20 -16.83 8.94
C GLN A 226 -2.41 -16.71 10.47
N ASP A 227 -1.55 -15.96 11.16
CA ASP A 227 -1.65 -15.76 12.61
C ASP A 227 -2.54 -14.55 12.93
N VAL A 228 -2.59 -13.56 12.05
CA VAL A 228 -3.35 -12.32 12.21
C VAL A 228 -4.78 -12.48 11.69
N ILE A 229 -4.93 -13.00 10.45
CA ILE A 229 -6.24 -13.15 9.81
C ILE A 229 -6.88 -14.42 10.34
N THR A 230 -7.67 -14.31 11.39
CA THR A 230 -8.38 -15.41 12.06
C THR A 230 -9.89 -15.19 12.02
N PRO A 231 -10.72 -16.23 12.14
CA PRO A 231 -12.17 -16.05 12.25
C PRO A 231 -12.57 -15.09 13.37
N GLN A 232 -11.81 -15.06 14.46
CA GLN A 232 -12.04 -14.13 15.56
C GLN A 232 -11.79 -12.67 15.15
N LEU A 233 -10.69 -12.39 14.46
CA LEU A 233 -10.39 -11.04 13.93
C LEU A 233 -11.48 -10.61 12.94
N LEU A 234 -11.88 -11.51 12.02
CA LEU A 234 -12.92 -11.24 11.03
C LEU A 234 -14.25 -10.87 11.70
N ARG A 235 -14.61 -11.57 12.76
CA ARG A 235 -15.82 -11.29 13.54
C ARG A 235 -15.73 -9.97 14.30
N SER A 236 -14.63 -9.73 15.03
CA SER A 236 -14.53 -8.59 15.96
C SER A 236 -14.22 -7.26 15.26
N VAL A 237 -13.48 -7.29 14.16
CA VAL A 237 -12.99 -6.08 13.46
C VAL A 237 -13.79 -5.79 12.21
N PHE A 238 -14.14 -6.84 11.44
CA PHE A 238 -14.83 -6.67 10.16
C PHE A 238 -16.32 -7.00 10.23
N HIS A 239 -16.81 -7.47 11.39
CA HIS A 239 -18.20 -7.81 11.64
C HIS A 239 -18.77 -8.85 10.65
N VAL A 240 -17.94 -9.82 10.26
CA VAL A 240 -18.33 -10.91 9.39
C VAL A 240 -18.07 -12.27 10.08
N GLN A 241 -18.97 -13.23 9.84
CA GLN A 241 -18.75 -14.61 10.14
C GLN A 241 -18.09 -15.27 8.93
N ALA A 242 -16.91 -15.85 9.12
CA ALA A 242 -16.15 -16.42 8.02
C ALA A 242 -15.28 -17.58 8.53
N ASP A 243 -15.11 -18.55 7.65
CA ASP A 243 -14.18 -19.66 7.82
C ASP A 243 -12.91 -19.47 7.00
N ILE A 244 -11.80 -20.03 7.49
CA ILE A 244 -10.54 -20.10 6.72
C ILE A 244 -10.42 -21.53 6.21
N VAL A 245 -10.57 -21.67 4.90
CA VAL A 245 -10.52 -22.96 4.22
C VAL A 245 -9.22 -23.13 3.46
N THR A 246 -8.75 -24.38 3.38
CA THR A 246 -7.58 -24.70 2.54
C THR A 246 -8.07 -25.15 1.16
N THR A 247 -7.65 -24.43 0.12
CA THR A 247 -7.97 -24.78 -1.26
C THR A 247 -7.24 -26.05 -1.72
N LYS A 248 -7.68 -26.63 -2.84
CA LYS A 248 -7.05 -27.84 -3.42
C LYS A 248 -5.54 -27.68 -3.69
N ASN A 249 -5.07 -26.46 -3.86
CA ASN A 249 -3.66 -26.13 -4.11
C ASN A 249 -2.90 -25.80 -2.81
N GLY A 250 -3.45 -26.10 -1.63
CA GLY A 250 -2.83 -25.87 -0.33
C GLY A 250 -2.80 -24.40 0.13
N LYS A 251 -3.46 -23.49 -0.59
CA LYS A 251 -3.57 -22.09 -0.18
C LYS A 251 -4.76 -21.87 0.72
N GLN A 252 -4.60 -21.00 1.70
CA GLN A 252 -5.72 -20.57 2.54
C GLN A 252 -6.58 -19.52 1.81
N ALA A 253 -7.88 -19.56 2.05
CA ALA A 253 -8.85 -18.61 1.56
C ALA A 253 -9.91 -18.34 2.63
N ILE A 254 -10.42 -17.14 2.68
CA ILE A 254 -11.49 -16.70 3.56
C ILE A 254 -12.80 -16.94 2.83
N LEU A 255 -13.66 -17.74 3.42
CA LEU A 255 -15.03 -17.95 2.97
C LEU A 255 -15.96 -17.20 3.92
N VAL A 256 -16.52 -16.10 3.44
CA VAL A 256 -17.50 -15.32 4.22
C VAL A 256 -18.86 -16.02 4.12
N GLU A 257 -19.47 -16.29 5.28
CA GLU A 257 -20.77 -16.98 5.37
C GLU A 257 -21.90 -16.01 5.64
N ASP A 258 -21.71 -15.04 6.57
CA ASP A 258 -22.76 -14.12 7.00
C ASP A 258 -22.15 -12.89 7.70
N LEU A 259 -22.99 -11.93 8.03
CA LEU A 259 -22.65 -10.87 8.96
C LEU A 259 -22.56 -11.44 10.39
N ALA A 260 -21.56 -11.04 11.14
CA ALA A 260 -21.55 -11.34 12.57
C ALA A 260 -22.77 -10.66 13.18
N GLN A 261 -23.59 -11.43 13.91
CA GLN A 261 -24.76 -10.86 14.58
C GLN A 261 -24.32 -9.74 15.52
N GLU A 262 -24.60 -8.51 15.13
CA GLU A 262 -24.61 -7.39 16.07
C GLU A 262 -25.74 -7.65 17.07
N GLY A 263 -25.43 -7.58 18.35
CA GLY A 263 -26.47 -7.49 19.36
C GLY A 263 -27.36 -6.28 19.03
N ALA A 264 -28.59 -6.56 18.59
CA ALA A 264 -29.69 -5.63 18.34
C ALA A 264 -29.54 -4.65 17.18
N TYR A 265 -29.71 -5.09 15.93
CA TYR A 265 -30.53 -4.27 15.04
C TYR A 265 -31.94 -4.24 15.60
N GLY A 266 -32.31 -3.08 16.17
CA GLY A 266 -33.61 -2.84 16.75
C GLY A 266 -34.69 -3.24 15.77
N ARG A 267 -35.66 -4.01 16.21
CA ARG A 267 -36.83 -4.49 15.50
C ARG A 267 -37.46 -3.32 14.74
N ILE A 268 -37.33 -3.32 13.43
CA ILE A 268 -38.18 -2.49 12.59
C ILE A 268 -39.59 -3.09 12.73
N HIS A 269 -40.38 -2.50 13.61
CA HIS A 269 -41.80 -2.77 13.71
C HIS A 269 -42.47 -2.34 12.40
N HIS A 270 -42.71 -3.31 11.52
CA HIS A 270 -43.76 -3.21 10.57
C HIS A 270 -45.11 -3.26 11.34
N GLN A 271 -45.54 -2.11 11.81
CA GLN A 271 -47.00 -1.95 12.05
C GLN A 271 -47.66 -1.63 10.72
N ARG A 272 -48.24 -2.66 10.15
CA ARG A 272 -49.32 -2.48 9.18
C ARG A 272 -50.52 -1.94 9.95
N ARG A 273 -51.02 -0.80 9.54
CA ARG A 273 -52.44 -0.44 9.49
C ARG A 273 -52.72 0.30 8.20
#